data_66d0bf20837eb197ca0f196c4f2692ea
#
_entry.id   66d0bf20837eb197ca0f196c4f2692ea
#
_cell.length_a   1.000
_cell.length_b   1.000
_cell.length_c   1.000
_cell.angle_alpha   90.00
_cell.angle_beta   90.00
_cell.angle_gamma   90.00
#
_symmetry.space_group_name_H-M   'P 1'
#
loop_
_entity.id
_entity.type
_entity.pdbx_description
1 polymer ?
#
loop_
_entity_poly.entity_id
_entity_poly.type
_entity_poly.pdbx_seq_one_letter_code
_entity_poly.pdbx_strand_id
1 'polypeptide(L)'
;MNKLQKIGVSKNLRISAATLALLFAICPSSLRSQADKTDISPKDSATQATSTASPARTAPARPKLVVVLVVDQMRADYIDKFFGQWNGGLKRLVEEGAWFRDAAYPYAATETCVGHATISTGAFPATHGMVANAWWDRESQKMVTCTSDPSAKNIGYAGAAAKGGDSASRMEVPSFAEELKFQVGGGARIATFSLKARAAISLAGHKADAVTWLDSSEGAWETSSVYGAMPFVEDYAKAHPVKEDYGKTWTLSLADSVYSYDQPARGAVPPEGWEPAFPHPVRGKADSTEPDAAFYEQWSASPFADAYLTRLAEAAVDNLGLGKTGGTDYLGVAYSTLDYAGHAFGPRSWEVQDVLVRLDQDLADLFRHLDEKVGRGNYVVALSADHGVVPIPEDMKQTGADAGVLHLPDVQDRIEKALDPWNYPKPAVARINGSEIYFAKGVYDRLKSDAPAMNAVLAAIKGAAGVAGVYRAEDLIDRPSTHSPLREAMAAGYYAQRSGDLFIVPKAYWLMDSTPIGQTRHYGTGHGTPWEYDQHVPVILMGYGIKPGEYRGGITPADIAPTLASLCGITMAPRDGRVLGEALAPMLTSATKTSTKKAVSSDKSKILKSPQTPEQYFHKQKEQNQN
;
A
#
# COMPACT_ATOMS: atom_id res chain seq x y z
N MET A 1 9.54 2.82 -61.27
CA MET A 1 8.72 2.22 -62.36
C MET A 1 7.58 1.48 -61.67
N ASN A 2 6.43 2.15 -61.68
CA ASN A 2 5.11 1.78 -62.17
C ASN A 2 4.67 0.34 -61.85
N LYS A 3 3.54 0.11 -61.18
CA LYS A 3 2.14 0.50 -61.57
C LYS A 3 1.17 0.39 -60.39
N LEU A 4 0.34 1.40 -60.27
CA LEU A 4 -0.98 1.43 -59.65
C LEU A 4 -1.95 0.42 -60.24
N GLN A 5 -2.89 -0.12 -59.45
CA GLN A 5 -4.26 -0.33 -59.92
C GLN A 5 -5.27 -0.15 -58.78
N LYS A 6 -6.15 0.83 -58.97
CA LYS A 6 -7.40 1.12 -58.26
C LYS A 6 -8.51 0.21 -58.81
N ILE A 7 -9.47 -0.18 -58.00
CA ILE A 7 -10.90 -0.48 -58.28
C ILE A 7 -11.53 -0.66 -56.88
N GLY A 8 -12.66 -0.11 -56.39
CA GLY A 8 -13.74 0.62 -57.02
C GLY A 8 -14.87 0.65 -56.02
N VAL A 9 -15.51 1.78 -55.92
CA VAL A 9 -16.56 2.20 -54.96
C VAL A 9 -17.91 1.55 -55.29
N SER A 10 -18.74 1.17 -54.28
CA SER A 10 -20.21 1.18 -54.33
C SER A 10 -20.75 1.17 -52.89
N LYS A 11 -21.26 2.22 -52.41
CA LYS A 11 -22.58 2.91 -52.34
C LYS A 11 -23.68 2.12 -51.61
N ASN A 12 -24.07 2.73 -50.47
CA ASN A 12 -25.44 2.93 -49.94
C ASN A 12 -26.26 1.72 -49.47
N LEU A 13 -26.54 1.72 -48.15
CA LEU A 13 -27.94 1.54 -47.73
C LEU A 13 -28.20 2.33 -46.42
N ARG A 14 -29.05 3.34 -46.53
CA ARG A 14 -29.71 4.01 -45.40
C ARG A 14 -30.90 3.13 -45.02
N ILE A 15 -31.06 2.83 -43.70
CA ILE A 15 -32.37 2.43 -43.16
C ILE A 15 -32.71 3.34 -42.00
N SER A 16 -33.92 3.80 -42.10
CA SER A 16 -34.62 4.83 -41.36
C SER A 16 -34.99 4.42 -39.95
N ALA A 17 -35.04 5.38 -39.07
CA ALA A 17 -35.64 5.31 -37.72
C ALA A 17 -37.14 5.04 -37.83
N ALA A 18 -37.64 4.17 -36.98
CA ALA A 18 -39.08 4.07 -36.66
C ALA A 18 -39.26 3.92 -35.15
N THR A 19 -39.88 4.93 -34.63
CA THR A 19 -40.44 5.18 -33.32
C THR A 19 -41.41 4.07 -32.90
N LEU A 20 -41.29 3.57 -31.66
CA LEU A 20 -42.41 2.90 -31.01
C LEU A 20 -42.57 3.45 -29.58
N ALA A 21 -43.53 4.36 -29.46
CA ALA A 21 -44.04 4.83 -28.19
C ALA A 21 -45.12 3.86 -27.69
N LEU A 22 -45.02 3.37 -26.46
CA LEU A 22 -46.13 2.70 -25.77
C LEU A 22 -46.52 3.50 -24.55
N LEU A 23 -47.76 4.01 -24.63
CA LEU A 23 -48.54 4.67 -23.60
C LEU A 23 -48.85 3.71 -22.45
N PHE A 24 -48.64 4.14 -21.20
CA PHE A 24 -49.39 3.63 -20.07
C PHE A 24 -50.24 4.75 -19.47
N ALA A 25 -51.55 4.48 -19.46
CA ALA A 25 -52.58 5.40 -19.06
C ALA A 25 -52.66 5.53 -17.52
N ILE A 26 -52.87 6.76 -17.12
CA ILE A 26 -53.21 7.23 -15.79
C ILE A 26 -54.69 6.98 -15.54
N CYS A 27 -55.07 6.46 -14.36
CA CYS A 27 -56.44 6.55 -13.85
C CYS A 27 -56.41 7.14 -12.43
N PRO A 28 -57.07 8.25 -12.17
CA PRO A 28 -57.26 8.79 -10.81
C PRO A 28 -58.61 8.39 -10.27
N SER A 29 -58.69 7.91 -9.05
CA SER A 29 -59.94 7.80 -8.30
C SER A 29 -59.91 8.70 -7.08
N SER A 30 -60.62 9.79 -7.22
CA SER A 30 -61.05 10.70 -6.16
C SER A 30 -62.22 10.10 -5.39
N LEU A 31 -62.16 10.09 -4.06
CA LEU A 31 -63.34 9.99 -3.19
C LEU A 31 -63.29 11.12 -2.16
N ARG A 32 -64.17 12.11 -2.38
CA ARG A 32 -64.61 13.09 -1.40
C ARG A 32 -65.61 12.43 -0.48
N SER A 33 -65.51 12.63 0.82
CA SER A 33 -66.64 12.54 1.75
C SER A 33 -66.67 13.81 2.61
N GLN A 34 -67.88 14.31 2.73
CA GLN A 34 -68.27 15.59 3.27
C GLN A 34 -68.19 15.68 4.78
N ALA A 35 -68.09 16.91 5.20
CA ALA A 35 -68.10 17.41 6.56
C ALA A 35 -69.43 17.20 7.27
N ASP A 36 -69.38 17.03 8.58
CA ASP A 36 -70.42 17.49 9.43
C ASP A 36 -69.84 18.34 10.58
N LYS A 37 -70.51 19.53 10.71
CA LYS A 37 -70.16 20.57 11.69
C LYS A 37 -70.97 20.28 12.96
N THR A 38 -70.32 20.21 14.12
CA THR A 38 -70.96 20.63 15.36
C THR A 38 -70.01 21.49 16.16
N ASP A 39 -70.53 22.66 16.41
CA ASP A 39 -69.93 23.79 17.13
C ASP A 39 -70.07 23.53 18.65
N ILE A 40 -68.97 23.62 19.41
CA ILE A 40 -68.99 23.93 20.85
C ILE A 40 -67.71 24.69 21.20
N SER A 41 -67.90 25.92 21.61
CA SER A 41 -66.86 26.86 22.06
C SER A 41 -66.81 26.85 23.62
N PRO A 42 -65.92 27.59 24.28
CA PRO A 42 -64.67 27.09 24.92
C PRO A 42 -64.73 27.15 26.46
N LYS A 43 -63.81 26.48 27.13
CA LYS A 43 -63.38 26.90 28.47
C LYS A 43 -61.88 26.63 28.67
N ASP A 44 -61.24 27.70 29.10
CA ASP A 44 -59.84 27.81 29.48
C ASP A 44 -59.32 26.72 30.40
N SER A 45 -58.18 26.18 30.05
CA SER A 45 -57.17 25.71 30.99
C SER A 45 -55.79 25.72 30.30
N ALA A 46 -55.04 26.77 30.54
CA ALA A 46 -53.64 26.84 30.14
C ALA A 46 -52.80 25.85 30.98
N THR A 47 -52.45 24.72 30.38
CA THR A 47 -51.37 23.89 30.88
C THR A 47 -50.19 24.07 29.95
N GLN A 48 -49.18 24.83 30.39
CA GLN A 48 -47.89 24.96 29.72
C GLN A 48 -47.24 23.57 29.64
N ALA A 49 -47.30 22.96 28.44
CA ALA A 49 -46.43 21.85 28.11
C ALA A 49 -45.00 22.39 27.91
N THR A 50 -44.18 22.27 28.95
CA THR A 50 -42.74 22.43 28.83
C THR A 50 -42.24 21.34 27.87
N SER A 51 -41.99 21.74 26.62
CA SER A 51 -41.22 20.94 25.65
C SER A 51 -39.83 20.72 26.22
N THR A 52 -39.59 19.58 26.86
CA THR A 52 -38.23 19.13 27.13
C THR A 52 -37.62 18.71 25.81
N ALA A 53 -36.93 19.64 25.15
CA ALA A 53 -36.03 19.32 24.05
C ALA A 53 -35.04 18.27 24.56
N SER A 54 -35.16 17.06 24.04
CA SER A 54 -34.10 16.03 24.22
C SER A 54 -32.76 16.65 23.91
N PRO A 55 -31.73 16.50 24.76
CA PRO A 55 -30.44 17.04 24.46
C PRO A 55 -29.96 16.45 23.13
N ALA A 56 -29.65 17.32 22.18
CA ALA A 56 -29.05 16.93 20.91
C ALA A 56 -27.84 16.03 21.23
N ARG A 57 -27.88 14.79 20.79
CA ARG A 57 -26.71 13.89 20.87
C ARG A 57 -25.62 14.57 20.09
N THR A 58 -24.66 15.17 20.78
CA THR A 58 -23.42 15.64 20.14
C THR A 58 -22.82 14.42 19.47
N ALA A 59 -22.63 14.48 18.16
CA ALA A 59 -21.92 13.43 17.41
C ALA A 59 -20.55 13.20 18.09
N PRO A 60 -20.09 11.94 18.20
CA PRO A 60 -18.78 11.67 18.79
C PRO A 60 -17.73 12.51 18.06
N ALA A 61 -16.79 13.11 18.82
CA ALA A 61 -15.70 13.83 18.23
C ALA A 61 -14.91 12.90 17.30
N ARG A 62 -14.48 13.39 16.14
CA ARG A 62 -13.73 12.64 15.11
C ARG A 62 -12.40 13.33 14.87
N PRO A 63 -11.36 12.63 14.37
CA PRO A 63 -10.17 13.31 13.91
C PRO A 63 -10.53 14.27 12.77
N LYS A 64 -9.86 15.40 12.68
CA LYS A 64 -10.03 16.34 11.58
C LYS A 64 -9.31 15.86 10.32
N LEU A 65 -8.24 15.08 10.49
CA LEU A 65 -7.44 14.54 9.40
C LEU A 65 -6.98 13.13 9.75
N VAL A 66 -7.08 12.24 8.80
CA VAL A 66 -6.41 10.92 8.79
C VAL A 66 -5.20 11.02 7.87
N VAL A 67 -4.05 10.61 8.36
CA VAL A 67 -2.80 10.54 7.60
C VAL A 67 -2.38 9.08 7.52
N VAL A 68 -2.22 8.54 6.32
CA VAL A 68 -1.69 7.20 6.08
C VAL A 68 -0.35 7.34 5.37
N LEU A 69 0.70 6.89 6.05
CA LEU A 69 2.06 6.87 5.55
C LEU A 69 2.45 5.43 5.23
N VAL A 70 2.85 5.18 4.00
CA VAL A 70 3.40 3.89 3.61
C VAL A 70 4.86 4.10 3.20
N VAL A 71 5.77 3.42 3.87
CA VAL A 71 7.20 3.43 3.53
C VAL A 71 7.48 2.14 2.77
N ASP A 72 7.53 2.24 1.46
CA ASP A 72 7.68 1.13 0.52
C ASP A 72 8.93 0.29 0.88
N GLN A 73 8.77 -1.02 1.02
CA GLN A 73 9.84 -1.97 1.34
C GLN A 73 10.41 -1.87 2.78
N MET A 74 9.74 -1.17 3.70
CA MET A 74 10.25 -1.04 5.07
C MET A 74 10.04 -2.31 5.88
N ARG A 75 11.12 -3.01 6.20
CA ARG A 75 11.11 -4.17 7.08
C ARG A 75 10.85 -3.77 8.53
N ALA A 76 10.12 -4.61 9.27
CA ALA A 76 9.84 -4.38 10.69
C ALA A 76 11.12 -4.28 11.55
N ASP A 77 12.16 -5.06 11.22
CA ASP A 77 13.40 -5.12 11.98
C ASP A 77 14.30 -3.87 11.84
N TYR A 78 14.00 -2.97 10.90
CA TYR A 78 14.71 -1.68 10.78
C TYR A 78 14.49 -0.78 11.98
N ILE A 79 13.32 -0.86 12.63
CA ILE A 79 13.05 -0.08 13.84
C ILE A 79 14.04 -0.47 14.94
N ASP A 80 14.15 -1.76 15.26
CA ASP A 80 15.06 -2.24 16.31
C ASP A 80 16.54 -1.95 15.98
N LYS A 81 16.91 -2.02 14.70
CA LYS A 81 18.28 -1.81 14.25
C LYS A 81 18.71 -0.35 14.26
N PHE A 82 17.82 0.55 13.84
CA PHE A 82 18.21 1.93 13.53
C PHE A 82 17.56 2.97 14.44
N PHE A 83 16.67 2.60 15.36
CA PHE A 83 15.96 3.51 16.26
C PHE A 83 16.91 4.46 17.02
N GLY A 84 18.08 3.99 17.44
CA GLY A 84 19.06 4.81 18.14
C GLY A 84 19.69 5.94 17.31
N GLN A 85 19.48 5.93 16.00
CA GLN A 85 20.00 6.94 15.06
C GLN A 85 18.95 7.99 14.70
N TRP A 86 17.68 7.73 15.04
CA TRP A 86 16.56 8.60 14.72
C TRP A 86 16.35 9.63 15.83
N ASN A 87 15.94 10.84 15.46
CA ASN A 87 15.64 11.93 16.37
C ASN A 87 14.45 12.79 15.89
N GLY A 88 13.74 12.35 14.87
CA GLY A 88 12.68 13.04 14.16
C GLY A 88 11.32 12.33 14.20
N GLY A 89 10.70 12.18 13.02
CA GLY A 89 9.32 11.70 12.89
C GLY A 89 9.15 10.21 13.11
N LEU A 90 10.06 9.35 12.63
CA LEU A 90 10.03 7.92 12.92
C LEU A 90 10.20 7.66 14.41
N LYS A 91 11.14 8.38 15.05
CA LYS A 91 11.31 8.30 16.49
C LYS A 91 10.04 8.70 17.24
N ARG A 92 9.41 9.82 16.85
CA ARG A 92 8.16 10.29 17.45
C ARG A 92 7.03 9.26 17.32
N LEU A 93 6.91 8.60 16.15
CA LEU A 93 5.94 7.53 15.93
C LEU A 93 6.12 6.38 16.90
N VAL A 94 7.35 5.92 17.11
CA VAL A 94 7.64 4.81 18.03
C VAL A 94 7.41 5.21 19.49
N GLU A 95 7.82 6.43 19.91
CA GLU A 95 7.73 6.87 21.30
C GLU A 95 6.32 7.33 21.70
N GLU A 96 5.56 7.96 20.79
CA GLU A 96 4.24 8.53 21.08
C GLU A 96 3.09 7.69 20.50
N GLY A 97 3.38 6.67 19.72
CA GLY A 97 2.39 5.83 19.04
C GLY A 97 2.10 4.51 19.72
N ALA A 98 1.12 3.80 19.17
CA ALA A 98 0.85 2.40 19.39
C ALA A 98 1.65 1.58 18.36
N TRP A 99 2.76 1.01 18.77
CA TRP A 99 3.62 0.21 17.92
C TRP A 99 3.31 -1.28 18.06
N PHE A 100 2.86 -1.89 16.96
CA PHE A 100 2.56 -3.31 16.86
C PHE A 100 3.81 -4.05 16.33
N ARG A 101 4.44 -4.83 17.21
CA ARG A 101 5.73 -5.47 16.90
C ARG A 101 5.62 -6.67 15.98
N ASP A 102 4.48 -7.37 16.03
CA ASP A 102 4.25 -8.63 15.30
C ASP A 102 3.23 -8.42 14.18
N ALA A 103 3.49 -7.42 13.33
CA ALA A 103 2.67 -7.15 12.16
C ALA A 103 3.22 -7.87 10.93
N ALA A 104 2.37 -8.67 10.26
CA ALA A 104 2.79 -9.41 9.08
C ALA A 104 1.66 -9.55 8.06
N TYR A 105 2.02 -9.58 6.79
CA TYR A 105 1.12 -10.00 5.72
C TYR A 105 0.92 -11.52 5.76
N PRO A 106 -0.33 -12.02 5.74
CA PRO A 106 -0.59 -13.46 5.79
C PRO A 106 -0.52 -14.12 4.41
N TYR A 107 -0.08 -13.41 3.37
CA TYR A 107 -0.04 -13.90 1.99
C TYR A 107 1.37 -13.82 1.39
N ALA A 108 1.56 -14.56 0.27
CA ALA A 108 2.85 -14.66 -0.40
C ALA A 108 3.13 -13.54 -1.40
N ALA A 109 2.09 -12.90 -1.95
CA ALA A 109 2.21 -11.86 -2.95
C ALA A 109 2.57 -10.50 -2.33
N THR A 110 3.74 -10.39 -1.73
CA THR A 110 4.26 -9.21 -1.04
C THR A 110 4.86 -8.23 -2.05
N GLU A 111 3.97 -7.50 -2.74
CA GLU A 111 4.27 -6.54 -3.80
C GLU A 111 3.58 -5.18 -3.55
N THR A 112 4.12 -4.11 -4.16
CA THR A 112 3.66 -2.73 -3.92
C THR A 112 2.15 -2.55 -4.06
N CYS A 113 1.58 -2.94 -5.22
CA CYS A 113 0.15 -2.78 -5.46
C CYS A 113 -0.70 -3.54 -4.44
N VAL A 114 -0.26 -4.74 -4.10
CA VAL A 114 -0.94 -5.67 -3.19
C VAL A 114 -0.97 -5.11 -1.78
N GLY A 115 0.19 -4.70 -1.26
CA GLY A 115 0.32 -4.16 0.09
C GLY A 115 -0.43 -2.83 0.28
N HIS A 116 -0.30 -1.89 -0.68
CA HIS A 116 -1.04 -0.62 -0.63
C HIS A 116 -2.56 -0.84 -0.67
N ALA A 117 -3.05 -1.76 -1.53
CA ALA A 117 -4.46 -2.12 -1.56
C ALA A 117 -4.91 -2.76 -0.23
N THR A 118 -4.08 -3.62 0.37
CA THR A 118 -4.39 -4.24 1.67
C THR A 118 -4.50 -3.18 2.78
N ILE A 119 -3.54 -2.25 2.87
CA ILE A 119 -3.56 -1.16 3.86
C ILE A 119 -4.81 -0.29 3.70
N SER A 120 -5.14 0.08 2.46
CA SER A 120 -6.23 1.02 2.18
C SER A 120 -7.63 0.39 2.27
N THR A 121 -7.77 -0.89 1.94
CA THR A 121 -9.08 -1.57 1.92
C THR A 121 -9.39 -2.35 3.19
N GLY A 122 -8.37 -2.75 3.95
CA GLY A 122 -8.52 -3.69 5.06
C GLY A 122 -8.81 -5.12 4.62
N ALA A 123 -8.54 -5.46 3.36
CA ALA A 123 -8.80 -6.77 2.76
C ALA A 123 -7.51 -7.40 2.22
N PHE A 124 -7.51 -8.72 1.99
CA PHE A 124 -6.40 -9.44 1.36
C PHE A 124 -6.60 -9.56 -0.16
N PRO A 125 -5.57 -9.96 -0.93
CA PRO A 125 -5.64 -10.11 -2.38
C PRO A 125 -6.81 -10.98 -2.86
N ALA A 126 -7.12 -12.05 -2.16
CA ALA A 126 -8.27 -12.90 -2.44
C ALA A 126 -9.63 -12.16 -2.38
N THR A 127 -9.68 -11.01 -1.68
CA THR A 127 -10.87 -10.18 -1.53
C THR A 127 -10.79 -8.91 -2.39
N HIS A 128 -9.66 -8.16 -2.33
CA HIS A 128 -9.55 -6.90 -3.08
C HIS A 128 -9.10 -7.08 -4.54
N GLY A 129 -8.71 -8.28 -4.94
CA GLY A 129 -8.41 -8.62 -6.33
C GLY A 129 -7.06 -8.13 -6.88
N MET A 130 -6.25 -7.38 -6.13
CA MET A 130 -4.90 -6.97 -6.52
C MET A 130 -3.93 -8.10 -6.16
N VAL A 131 -3.51 -8.89 -7.14
CA VAL A 131 -2.72 -10.11 -6.92
C VAL A 131 -1.22 -9.91 -7.11
N ALA A 132 -0.82 -8.87 -7.87
CA ALA A 132 0.56 -8.51 -8.17
C ALA A 132 0.63 -7.06 -8.65
N ASN A 133 1.84 -6.50 -8.90
CA ASN A 133 2.02 -5.22 -9.59
C ASN A 133 1.52 -5.27 -11.05
N ALA A 134 1.59 -6.44 -11.66
CA ALA A 134 1.07 -6.75 -12.99
C ALA A 134 0.75 -8.24 -13.07
N TRP A 135 -0.17 -8.63 -13.94
CA TRP A 135 -0.50 -10.04 -14.18
C TRP A 135 -0.83 -10.30 -15.66
N TRP A 136 -0.82 -11.57 -16.03
CA TRP A 136 -1.23 -11.98 -17.37
C TRP A 136 -2.76 -11.98 -17.48
N ASP A 137 -3.28 -11.07 -18.25
CA ASP A 137 -4.70 -11.01 -18.56
C ASP A 137 -5.05 -12.07 -19.64
N ARG A 138 -5.88 -13.05 -19.21
CA ARG A 138 -6.22 -14.19 -20.08
C ARG A 138 -7.12 -13.82 -21.25
N GLU A 139 -7.86 -12.72 -21.14
CA GLU A 139 -8.75 -12.26 -22.21
C GLU A 139 -7.96 -11.53 -23.29
N SER A 140 -7.21 -10.51 -22.92
CA SER A 140 -6.39 -9.72 -23.84
C SER A 140 -5.09 -10.42 -24.27
N GLN A 141 -4.68 -11.50 -23.59
CA GLN A 141 -3.41 -12.21 -23.79
C GLN A 141 -2.19 -11.27 -23.69
N LYS A 142 -2.18 -10.42 -22.67
CA LYS A 142 -1.12 -9.43 -22.42
C LYS A 142 -0.86 -9.28 -20.92
N MET A 143 0.32 -8.79 -20.58
CA MET A 143 0.56 -8.25 -19.25
C MET A 143 -0.22 -6.96 -19.07
N VAL A 144 -0.91 -6.84 -17.94
CA VAL A 144 -1.62 -5.62 -17.52
C VAL A 144 -1.13 -5.24 -16.14
N THR A 145 -0.90 -3.94 -15.93
CA THR A 145 -0.56 -3.44 -14.59
C THR A 145 -1.82 -3.39 -13.72
N CYS A 146 -1.65 -3.41 -12.42
CA CYS A 146 -2.75 -3.40 -11.46
C CYS A 146 -3.61 -2.13 -11.52
N THR A 147 -3.09 -1.04 -12.10
CA THR A 147 -3.79 0.24 -12.27
C THR A 147 -4.19 0.54 -13.70
N SER A 148 -3.74 -0.25 -14.68
CA SER A 148 -4.05 0.04 -16.09
C SER A 148 -5.56 0.05 -16.35
N ASP A 149 -6.03 1.16 -16.94
CA ASP A 149 -7.43 1.40 -17.27
C ASP A 149 -7.53 1.99 -18.68
N PRO A 150 -7.93 1.21 -19.68
CA PRO A 150 -8.09 1.70 -21.06
C PRO A 150 -9.14 2.80 -21.23
N SER A 151 -10.04 2.98 -20.26
CA SER A 151 -11.07 4.03 -20.28
C SER A 151 -10.57 5.36 -19.71
N ALA A 152 -9.47 5.36 -18.97
CA ALA A 152 -8.84 6.54 -18.40
C ALA A 152 -7.74 7.09 -19.33
N LYS A 153 -7.29 8.32 -19.01
CA LYS A 153 -6.11 8.95 -19.62
C LYS A 153 -5.27 9.58 -18.51
N ASN A 154 -3.98 9.37 -18.55
CA ASN A 154 -3.06 10.09 -17.69
C ASN A 154 -2.91 11.53 -18.16
N ILE A 155 -2.70 12.44 -17.22
CA ILE A 155 -2.56 13.88 -17.41
C ILE A 155 -1.26 14.31 -16.74
N GLY A 156 -0.33 14.83 -17.53
CA GLY A 156 0.93 15.36 -17.01
C GLY A 156 0.80 16.78 -16.49
N TYR A 157 1.49 17.09 -15.42
CA TYR A 157 1.62 18.44 -14.87
C TYR A 157 2.79 19.20 -15.51
N ALA A 158 2.79 20.52 -15.39
CA ALA A 158 3.81 21.42 -15.91
C ALA A 158 4.05 21.30 -17.43
N GLY A 159 3.02 20.88 -18.17
CA GLY A 159 3.07 20.73 -19.62
C GLY A 159 3.72 19.42 -20.09
N ALA A 160 4.01 18.48 -19.20
CA ALA A 160 4.52 17.18 -19.56
C ALA A 160 3.49 16.36 -20.36
N ALA A 161 3.98 15.56 -21.30
CA ALA A 161 3.14 14.61 -22.04
C ALA A 161 3.00 13.32 -21.21
N ALA A 162 1.75 12.95 -20.92
CA ALA A 162 1.45 11.68 -20.24
C ALA A 162 0.99 10.61 -21.22
N LYS A 163 1.25 9.36 -20.90
CA LYS A 163 0.89 8.19 -21.72
C LYS A 163 0.05 7.22 -20.90
N GLY A 164 -0.80 6.45 -21.59
CA GLY A 164 -1.62 5.42 -20.95
C GLY A 164 -2.84 5.98 -20.21
N GLY A 165 -3.37 5.17 -19.33
CA GLY A 165 -4.46 5.50 -18.43
C GLY A 165 -4.42 4.57 -17.22
N ASP A 166 -4.46 5.17 -16.04
CA ASP A 166 -4.40 4.49 -14.76
C ASP A 166 -5.59 4.89 -13.88
N SER A 167 -6.13 3.92 -13.15
CA SER A 167 -7.17 4.13 -12.14
C SER A 167 -7.24 2.97 -11.15
N ALA A 168 -8.14 3.09 -10.17
CA ALA A 168 -8.44 2.01 -9.24
C ALA A 168 -9.45 0.99 -9.79
N SER A 169 -9.79 1.03 -11.08
CA SER A 169 -10.86 0.21 -11.69
C SER A 169 -10.72 -1.30 -11.47
N ARG A 170 -9.51 -1.77 -11.14
CA ARG A 170 -9.23 -3.17 -10.85
C ARG A 170 -9.33 -3.54 -9.35
N MET A 171 -9.55 -2.58 -8.47
CA MET A 171 -9.84 -2.86 -7.07
C MET A 171 -11.29 -3.32 -6.92
N GLU A 172 -11.51 -4.50 -6.34
CA GLU A 172 -12.85 -5.09 -6.22
C GLU A 172 -13.63 -4.58 -5.00
N VAL A 173 -12.94 -3.89 -4.08
CA VAL A 173 -13.54 -3.34 -2.88
C VAL A 173 -13.08 -1.89 -2.66
N PRO A 174 -13.94 -1.01 -2.11
CA PRO A 174 -13.57 0.37 -1.89
C PRO A 174 -12.48 0.52 -0.82
N SER A 175 -11.65 1.56 -0.97
CA SER A 175 -10.67 1.96 0.03
C SER A 175 -11.35 2.61 1.24
N PHE A 176 -10.63 2.70 2.36
CA PHE A 176 -11.04 3.50 3.52
C PHE A 176 -11.29 4.98 3.14
N ALA A 177 -10.45 5.56 2.28
CA ALA A 177 -10.59 6.94 1.84
C ALA A 177 -11.91 7.18 1.09
N GLU A 178 -12.34 6.23 0.26
CA GLU A 178 -13.64 6.29 -0.42
C GLU A 178 -14.79 6.17 0.57
N GLU A 179 -14.74 5.21 1.48
CA GLU A 179 -15.77 5.04 2.51
C GLU A 179 -15.89 6.29 3.38
N LEU A 180 -14.75 6.93 3.72
CA LEU A 180 -14.71 8.20 4.43
C LEU A 180 -15.42 9.30 3.64
N LYS A 181 -15.08 9.44 2.35
CA LYS A 181 -15.68 10.45 1.46
C LYS A 181 -17.18 10.28 1.32
N PHE A 182 -17.66 9.05 1.22
CA PHE A 182 -19.08 8.73 1.09
C PHE A 182 -19.87 9.01 2.37
N GLN A 183 -19.34 8.61 3.54
CA GLN A 183 -20.09 8.59 4.77
C GLN A 183 -20.00 9.88 5.59
N VAL A 184 -18.90 10.63 5.47
CA VAL A 184 -18.74 11.91 6.19
C VAL A 184 -19.47 13.06 5.48
N GLY A 185 -20.00 12.77 4.28
CA GLY A 185 -20.73 13.77 3.48
C GLY A 185 -19.76 14.67 2.68
N GLY A 186 -20.27 15.36 1.66
CA GLY A 186 -19.51 16.02 0.59
C GLY A 186 -18.44 17.07 0.97
N GLY A 187 -17.98 17.08 2.22
CA GLY A 187 -16.90 17.96 2.69
C GLY A 187 -15.54 17.31 2.85
N ALA A 188 -15.44 15.97 2.92
CA ALA A 188 -14.15 15.29 3.08
C ALA A 188 -13.28 15.45 1.82
N ARG A 189 -12.05 15.90 2.01
CA ARG A 189 -11.03 16.00 0.96
C ARG A 189 -10.04 14.88 1.07
N ILE A 190 -9.76 14.24 -0.07
CA ILE A 190 -8.88 13.07 -0.19
C ILE A 190 -7.71 13.42 -1.10
N ALA A 191 -6.50 13.35 -0.58
CA ALA A 191 -5.28 13.60 -1.34
C ALA A 191 -4.28 12.46 -1.14
N THR A 192 -3.67 11.96 -2.24
CA THR A 192 -2.64 10.92 -2.19
C THR A 192 -1.49 11.22 -3.13
N PHE A 193 -0.27 10.95 -2.66
CA PHE A 193 0.98 11.24 -3.35
C PHE A 193 1.95 10.08 -3.25
N SER A 194 2.64 9.77 -4.36
CA SER A 194 3.72 8.77 -4.39
C SER A 194 4.63 9.00 -5.59
N LEU A 195 5.79 8.36 -5.61
CA LEU A 195 6.59 8.21 -6.84
C LEU A 195 6.01 7.13 -7.77
N LYS A 196 5.09 6.28 -7.30
CA LYS A 196 4.53 5.15 -8.05
C LYS A 196 3.01 5.31 -8.22
N ALA A 197 2.50 5.26 -9.46
CA ALA A 197 1.05 5.32 -9.75
C ALA A 197 0.26 4.32 -8.91
N ARG A 198 0.70 3.07 -8.86
CA ARG A 198 0.04 1.98 -8.13
C ARG A 198 -0.09 2.26 -6.63
N ALA A 199 0.85 2.95 -6.03
CA ALA A 199 0.82 3.30 -4.60
C ALA A 199 -0.18 4.44 -4.34
N ALA A 200 -0.09 5.55 -5.07
CA ALA A 200 -0.99 6.69 -4.92
C ALA A 200 -2.45 6.30 -5.18
N ILE A 201 -2.70 5.56 -6.26
CA ILE A 201 -4.03 5.12 -6.68
C ILE A 201 -4.63 4.13 -5.69
N SER A 202 -3.88 3.13 -5.22
CA SER A 202 -4.39 2.14 -4.27
C SER A 202 -4.76 2.77 -2.92
N LEU A 203 -4.03 3.79 -2.45
CA LEU A 203 -4.39 4.53 -1.24
C LEU A 203 -5.65 5.38 -1.42
N ALA A 204 -5.84 5.95 -2.62
CA ALA A 204 -6.98 6.80 -2.94
C ALA A 204 -8.27 5.99 -3.15
N GLY A 205 -8.20 4.90 -3.89
CA GLY A 205 -9.37 4.20 -4.41
C GLY A 205 -9.96 4.88 -5.64
N HIS A 206 -11.24 4.61 -5.94
CA HIS A 206 -11.91 5.08 -7.16
C HIS A 206 -12.30 6.57 -7.11
N LYS A 207 -12.36 7.19 -5.93
CA LYS A 207 -12.86 8.56 -5.73
C LYS A 207 -12.00 9.37 -4.77
N ALA A 208 -11.22 10.29 -5.31
CA ALA A 208 -10.39 11.22 -4.55
C ALA A 208 -10.37 12.60 -5.20
N ASP A 209 -9.83 13.61 -4.50
CA ASP A 209 -9.75 14.99 -5.00
C ASP A 209 -8.40 15.27 -5.66
N ALA A 210 -7.31 14.69 -5.10
CA ALA A 210 -5.97 14.80 -5.67
C ALA A 210 -5.26 13.44 -5.57
N VAL A 211 -4.85 12.88 -6.71
CA VAL A 211 -4.03 11.67 -6.79
C VAL A 211 -2.89 11.96 -7.73
N THR A 212 -1.66 11.91 -7.23
CA THR A 212 -0.50 12.36 -8.01
C THR A 212 0.66 11.39 -7.84
N TRP A 213 1.32 11.09 -8.95
CA TRP A 213 2.50 10.23 -9.00
C TRP A 213 3.54 10.74 -9.99
N LEU A 214 4.73 10.16 -9.95
CA LEU A 214 5.83 10.49 -10.86
C LEU A 214 5.92 9.47 -12.00
N ASP A 215 6.00 9.94 -13.24
CA ASP A 215 6.58 9.16 -14.34
C ASP A 215 8.10 9.21 -14.19
N SER A 216 8.68 8.15 -13.68
CA SER A 216 10.12 8.05 -13.43
C SER A 216 10.96 8.03 -14.70
N SER A 217 10.39 7.79 -15.87
CA SER A 217 11.11 7.78 -17.14
C SER A 217 11.42 9.20 -17.67
N GLU A 218 10.54 10.15 -17.36
CA GLU A 218 10.62 11.53 -17.83
C GLU A 218 10.69 12.55 -16.66
N GLY A 219 10.58 12.09 -15.40
CA GLY A 219 10.58 12.92 -14.20
C GLY A 219 9.37 13.86 -14.12
N ALA A 220 8.28 13.46 -14.75
CA ALA A 220 7.06 14.24 -14.84
C ALA A 220 6.04 13.81 -13.79
N TRP A 221 5.44 14.78 -13.10
CA TRP A 221 4.31 14.51 -12.23
C TRP A 221 3.05 14.29 -13.06
N GLU A 222 2.27 13.30 -12.69
CA GLU A 222 1.06 12.89 -13.39
C GLU A 222 -0.12 12.65 -12.45
N THR A 223 -1.31 12.68 -13.04
CA THR A 223 -2.57 12.21 -12.48
C THR A 223 -3.38 11.50 -13.55
N SER A 224 -4.60 11.07 -13.23
CA SER A 224 -5.54 10.47 -14.18
C SER A 224 -6.76 11.35 -14.42
N SER A 225 -7.35 11.22 -15.61
CA SER A 225 -8.64 11.82 -15.95
C SER A 225 -9.78 11.39 -15.00
N VAL A 226 -9.61 10.29 -14.27
CA VAL A 226 -10.57 9.82 -13.26
C VAL A 226 -10.60 10.73 -12.03
N TYR A 227 -9.45 11.28 -11.64
CA TYR A 227 -9.32 12.16 -10.47
C TYR A 227 -9.31 13.64 -10.88
N GLY A 228 -8.79 13.94 -12.06
CA GLY A 228 -8.61 15.30 -12.56
C GLY A 228 -7.33 15.97 -12.05
N ALA A 229 -6.83 16.94 -12.82
CA ALA A 229 -5.65 17.70 -12.44
C ALA A 229 -5.98 18.76 -11.39
N MET A 230 -5.06 18.95 -10.43
CA MET A 230 -5.18 19.93 -9.35
C MET A 230 -4.29 21.15 -9.61
N PRO A 231 -4.85 22.39 -9.60
CA PRO A 231 -4.08 23.60 -9.89
C PRO A 231 -2.84 23.77 -9.00
N PHE A 232 -2.94 23.47 -7.70
CA PHE A 232 -1.81 23.63 -6.79
C PHE A 232 -0.65 22.68 -7.11
N VAL A 233 -0.93 21.47 -7.64
CA VAL A 233 0.11 20.52 -8.08
C VAL A 233 0.78 21.03 -9.35
N GLU A 234 0.01 21.58 -10.28
CA GLU A 234 0.52 22.23 -11.49
C GLU A 234 1.48 23.38 -11.15
N ASP A 235 1.06 24.25 -10.21
CA ASP A 235 1.87 25.38 -9.77
C ASP A 235 3.13 24.92 -9.02
N TYR A 236 2.99 23.89 -8.16
CA TYR A 236 4.10 23.32 -7.41
C TYR A 236 5.13 22.65 -8.34
N ALA A 237 4.70 21.83 -9.28
CA ALA A 237 5.58 21.16 -10.24
C ALA A 237 6.34 22.14 -11.15
N LYS A 238 5.71 23.26 -11.50
CA LYS A 238 6.37 24.37 -12.24
C LYS A 238 7.39 25.12 -11.39
N ALA A 239 7.06 25.37 -10.12
CA ALA A 239 7.94 26.11 -9.21
C ALA A 239 9.12 25.27 -8.72
N HIS A 240 8.99 23.94 -8.70
CA HIS A 240 9.98 23.00 -8.18
C HIS A 240 10.16 21.81 -9.14
N PRO A 241 10.68 22.02 -10.36
CA PRO A 241 10.89 20.90 -11.29
C PRO A 241 11.99 19.98 -10.78
N VAL A 242 11.77 18.66 -10.89
CA VAL A 242 12.71 17.61 -10.40
C VAL A 242 14.13 17.82 -10.93
N LYS A 243 14.27 18.32 -12.14
CA LYS A 243 15.57 18.64 -12.77
C LYS A 243 16.44 19.66 -12.01
N GLU A 244 15.89 20.42 -11.06
CA GLU A 244 16.68 21.33 -10.21
C GLU A 244 17.63 20.59 -9.27
N ASP A 245 17.39 19.30 -9.06
CA ASP A 245 18.28 18.44 -8.28
C ASP A 245 19.41 17.84 -9.11
N TYR A 246 19.47 18.13 -10.42
CA TYR A 246 20.55 17.68 -11.29
C TYR A 246 21.91 18.20 -10.81
N GLY A 247 22.87 17.28 -10.66
CA GLY A 247 24.21 17.58 -10.17
C GLY A 247 24.35 17.61 -8.65
N LYS A 248 23.26 17.48 -7.88
CA LYS A 248 23.37 17.23 -6.44
C LYS A 248 24.07 15.91 -6.17
N THR A 249 24.62 15.78 -4.98
CA THR A 249 25.28 14.54 -4.56
C THR A 249 24.68 14.05 -3.25
N TRP A 250 24.25 12.81 -3.24
CA TRP A 250 23.86 12.13 -2.02
C TRP A 250 25.12 11.69 -1.27
N THR A 251 25.33 12.29 -0.11
CA THR A 251 26.43 11.99 0.83
C THR A 251 25.83 11.45 2.13
N LEU A 252 26.61 10.78 2.94
CA LEU A 252 26.19 10.26 4.25
C LEU A 252 25.70 11.38 5.18
N SER A 253 24.63 11.11 5.92
CA SER A 253 24.05 12.01 6.94
C SER A 253 24.78 11.92 8.27
N LEU A 254 25.34 10.75 8.58
CA LEU A 254 25.99 10.43 9.85
C LEU A 254 27.48 10.14 9.59
N ALA A 255 28.25 10.06 10.68
CA ALA A 255 29.63 9.62 10.57
C ALA A 255 29.70 8.13 10.16
N ASP A 256 30.68 7.75 9.34
CA ASP A 256 30.87 6.41 8.81
C ASP A 256 30.81 5.31 9.89
N SER A 257 31.34 5.60 11.09
CA SER A 257 31.36 4.66 12.21
C SER A 257 30.00 4.34 12.81
N VAL A 258 28.93 5.04 12.40
CA VAL A 258 27.55 4.83 12.84
C VAL A 258 26.83 3.85 11.93
N TYR A 259 27.31 3.65 10.70
CA TYR A 259 26.71 2.72 9.76
C TYR A 259 27.09 1.28 10.10
N SER A 260 26.11 0.37 9.98
CA SER A 260 26.16 -0.96 10.60
C SER A 260 26.76 -2.05 9.71
N TYR A 261 26.95 -1.79 8.43
CA TYR A 261 27.31 -2.82 7.44
C TYR A 261 28.57 -2.45 6.66
N ASP A 262 29.09 -3.41 5.91
CA ASP A 262 30.23 -3.17 5.02
C ASP A 262 29.81 -2.35 3.79
N GLN A 263 30.71 -1.49 3.29
CA GLN A 263 30.57 -0.78 2.04
C GLN A 263 31.72 -1.16 1.08
N PRO A 264 31.42 -1.43 -0.20
CA PRO A 264 30.10 -1.52 -0.82
C PRO A 264 29.31 -2.76 -0.38
N ALA A 265 27.97 -2.66 -0.44
CA ALA A 265 27.10 -3.81 -0.19
C ALA A 265 27.38 -4.89 -1.24
N ARG A 266 27.61 -6.13 -0.78
CA ARG A 266 27.99 -7.24 -1.67
C ARG A 266 26.80 -7.65 -2.56
N GLY A 267 27.01 -7.67 -3.87
CA GLY A 267 25.99 -8.02 -4.85
C GLY A 267 25.03 -6.87 -5.17
N ALA A 268 25.32 -5.66 -4.73
CA ALA A 268 24.61 -4.45 -5.13
C ALA A 268 24.64 -4.27 -6.65
N VAL A 269 23.52 -3.78 -7.19
CA VAL A 269 23.35 -3.39 -8.59
C VAL A 269 22.81 -1.95 -8.60
N PRO A 270 23.69 -0.95 -8.49
CA PRO A 270 23.27 0.44 -8.41
C PRO A 270 22.67 0.94 -9.73
N PRO A 271 21.88 2.03 -9.70
CA PRO A 271 21.44 2.74 -10.90
C PRO A 271 22.58 3.08 -11.86
N GLU A 272 22.30 3.12 -13.15
CA GLU A 272 23.29 3.45 -14.18
C GLU A 272 24.00 4.77 -13.85
N GLY A 273 25.34 4.79 -13.91
CA GLY A 273 26.17 5.96 -13.60
C GLY A 273 26.55 6.10 -12.12
N TRP A 274 26.06 5.24 -11.23
CA TRP A 274 26.53 5.18 -9.85
C TRP A 274 27.54 4.07 -9.62
N GLU A 275 28.51 4.35 -8.75
CA GLU A 275 29.34 3.33 -8.13
C GLU A 275 28.60 2.67 -6.97
N PRO A 276 28.94 1.42 -6.57
CA PRO A 276 28.26 0.73 -5.49
C PRO A 276 28.57 1.26 -4.07
N ALA A 277 29.32 2.35 -3.96
CA ALA A 277 29.70 3.00 -2.70
C ALA A 277 29.51 4.51 -2.78
N PHE A 278 29.23 5.12 -1.62
CA PHE A 278 29.14 6.58 -1.50
C PHE A 278 30.41 7.31 -1.94
N PRO A 279 30.29 8.54 -2.45
CA PRO A 279 29.06 9.33 -2.65
C PRO A 279 28.34 9.01 -3.96
N HIS A 280 27.02 9.30 -4.02
CA HIS A 280 26.19 9.08 -5.20
C HIS A 280 25.80 10.41 -5.88
N PRO A 281 26.45 10.81 -6.99
CA PRO A 281 26.06 12.02 -7.73
C PRO A 281 24.79 11.77 -8.54
N VAL A 282 23.78 12.60 -8.39
CA VAL A 282 22.51 12.51 -9.11
C VAL A 282 22.60 13.34 -10.40
N ARG A 283 23.13 12.73 -11.46
CA ARG A 283 23.39 13.42 -12.75
C ARG A 283 23.12 12.57 -14.00
N GLY A 284 22.62 11.34 -13.83
CA GLY A 284 22.41 10.44 -14.95
C GLY A 284 23.69 9.73 -15.41
N LYS A 285 23.79 9.42 -16.69
CA LYS A 285 24.97 8.76 -17.28
C LYS A 285 26.20 9.62 -17.15
N ALA A 286 27.37 8.98 -17.16
CA ALA A 286 28.64 9.66 -16.94
C ALA A 286 28.94 10.81 -17.93
N ASP A 287 28.45 10.71 -19.16
CA ASP A 287 28.61 11.68 -20.25
C ASP A 287 27.38 12.61 -20.42
N SER A 288 26.36 12.48 -19.60
CA SER A 288 25.15 13.32 -19.67
C SER A 288 25.45 14.73 -19.16
N THR A 289 24.97 15.72 -19.91
CA THR A 289 25.05 17.16 -19.54
C THR A 289 23.71 17.72 -19.09
N GLU A 290 22.65 16.92 -19.24
CA GLU A 290 21.27 17.26 -18.86
C GLU A 290 20.58 16.04 -18.26
N PRO A 291 19.46 16.22 -17.53
CA PRO A 291 18.68 15.12 -17.00
C PRO A 291 18.28 14.11 -18.09
N ASP A 292 18.56 12.84 -17.85
CA ASP A 292 18.18 11.69 -18.66
C ASP A 292 17.41 10.66 -17.82
N ALA A 293 17.02 9.52 -18.40
CA ALA A 293 16.30 8.48 -17.67
C ALA A 293 17.11 7.95 -16.48
N ALA A 294 18.43 7.83 -16.59
CA ALA A 294 19.29 7.41 -15.49
C ALA A 294 19.33 8.46 -14.36
N PHE A 295 19.26 9.76 -14.68
CA PHE A 295 19.11 10.81 -13.66
C PHE A 295 17.82 10.61 -12.85
N TYR A 296 16.68 10.36 -13.50
CA TYR A 296 15.41 10.18 -12.80
C TYR A 296 15.37 8.90 -11.98
N GLU A 297 16.02 7.83 -12.43
CA GLU A 297 16.21 6.60 -11.66
C GLU A 297 17.06 6.87 -10.41
N GLN A 298 18.21 7.54 -10.56
CA GLN A 298 19.10 7.96 -9.47
C GLN A 298 18.38 8.87 -8.49
N TRP A 299 17.61 9.85 -8.98
CA TRP A 299 16.85 10.77 -8.14
C TRP A 299 15.80 10.02 -7.31
N SER A 300 15.05 9.08 -7.93
CA SER A 300 14.05 8.27 -7.25
C SER A 300 14.65 7.36 -6.18
N ALA A 301 15.89 6.87 -6.39
CA ALA A 301 16.63 6.06 -5.44
C ALA A 301 17.38 6.89 -4.38
N SER A 302 17.35 8.22 -4.47
CA SER A 302 17.99 9.12 -3.52
C SER A 302 17.00 9.78 -2.56
N PRO A 303 17.39 10.18 -1.35
CA PRO A 303 16.51 10.84 -0.37
C PRO A 303 15.91 12.17 -0.86
N PHE A 304 16.41 12.75 -1.96
CA PHE A 304 15.83 13.97 -2.53
C PHE A 304 14.39 13.77 -2.98
N ALA A 305 14.03 12.57 -3.42
CA ALA A 305 12.67 12.25 -3.88
C ALA A 305 11.66 12.21 -2.72
N ASP A 306 11.99 11.56 -1.61
CA ASP A 306 11.10 11.53 -0.44
C ASP A 306 10.98 12.92 0.21
N ALA A 307 12.06 13.69 0.27
CA ALA A 307 12.03 15.08 0.72
C ALA A 307 11.15 15.97 -0.19
N TYR A 308 11.18 15.74 -1.51
CA TYR A 308 10.28 16.43 -2.45
C TYR A 308 8.82 16.05 -2.17
N LEU A 309 8.55 14.77 -2.00
CA LEU A 309 7.20 14.24 -1.75
C LEU A 309 6.61 14.80 -0.44
N THR A 310 7.43 14.93 0.60
CA THR A 310 7.05 15.54 1.88
C THR A 310 6.61 16.99 1.69
N ARG A 311 7.39 17.81 0.98
CA ARG A 311 7.02 19.21 0.71
C ARG A 311 5.77 19.33 -0.16
N LEU A 312 5.55 18.42 -1.12
CA LEU A 312 4.33 18.38 -1.91
C LEU A 312 3.11 18.02 -1.03
N ALA A 313 3.25 17.10 -0.08
CA ALA A 313 2.21 16.75 0.87
C ALA A 313 1.87 17.93 1.81
N GLU A 314 2.88 18.68 2.29
CA GLU A 314 2.68 19.92 3.08
C GLU A 314 1.92 20.98 2.26
N ALA A 315 2.32 21.16 0.99
CA ALA A 315 1.61 22.07 0.08
C ALA A 315 0.13 21.66 -0.13
N ALA A 316 -0.14 20.35 -0.17
CA ALA A 316 -1.52 19.84 -0.25
C ALA A 316 -2.33 20.15 1.02
N VAL A 317 -1.73 19.99 2.20
CA VAL A 317 -2.38 20.37 3.47
C VAL A 317 -2.82 21.84 3.44
N ASP A 318 -1.96 22.73 2.97
CA ASP A 318 -2.25 24.16 2.90
C ASP A 318 -3.27 24.51 1.82
N ASN A 319 -3.06 24.06 0.59
CA ASN A 319 -3.88 24.44 -0.56
C ASN A 319 -5.28 23.81 -0.54
N LEU A 320 -5.39 22.57 -0.07
CA LEU A 320 -6.68 21.91 0.09
C LEU A 320 -7.34 22.23 1.45
N GLY A 321 -6.61 22.86 2.38
CA GLY A 321 -7.09 23.12 3.73
C GLY A 321 -7.45 21.84 4.46
N LEU A 322 -6.62 20.80 4.36
CA LEU A 322 -6.87 19.53 5.00
C LEU A 322 -6.94 19.70 6.53
N GLY A 323 -7.92 19.05 7.15
CA GLY A 323 -8.21 19.20 8.58
C GLY A 323 -9.02 20.45 8.93
N LYS A 324 -9.48 21.25 7.93
CA LYS A 324 -10.25 22.50 8.12
C LYS A 324 -11.62 22.47 7.42
N THR A 325 -11.99 21.40 6.74
CA THR A 325 -13.23 21.29 5.96
C THR A 325 -14.50 21.16 6.81
N GLY A 326 -14.37 20.97 8.12
CA GLY A 326 -15.49 20.72 9.05
C GLY A 326 -15.87 19.24 9.17
N GLY A 327 -15.31 18.38 8.32
CA GLY A 327 -15.39 16.92 8.39
C GLY A 327 -14.06 16.28 8.81
N THR A 328 -13.86 15.04 8.41
CA THR A 328 -12.56 14.35 8.48
C THR A 328 -11.98 14.27 7.07
N ASP A 329 -10.79 14.81 6.86
CA ASP A 329 -10.06 14.73 5.60
C ASP A 329 -9.07 13.57 5.60
N TYR A 330 -8.49 13.26 4.44
CA TYR A 330 -7.52 12.19 4.27
C TYR A 330 -6.30 12.65 3.48
N LEU A 331 -5.12 12.30 3.99
CA LEU A 331 -3.83 12.45 3.32
C LEU A 331 -3.12 11.09 3.30
N GLY A 332 -2.88 10.54 2.10
CA GLY A 332 -2.05 9.37 1.88
C GLY A 332 -0.72 9.74 1.26
N VAL A 333 0.39 9.35 1.87
CA VAL A 333 1.74 9.55 1.30
C VAL A 333 2.47 8.22 1.28
N ALA A 334 2.86 7.77 0.09
CA ALA A 334 3.65 6.55 -0.08
C ALA A 334 5.07 6.92 -0.51
N TYR A 335 6.00 6.82 0.43
CA TYR A 335 7.42 7.06 0.25
C TYR A 335 8.07 5.86 -0.44
N SER A 336 8.74 6.07 -1.56
CA SER A 336 9.21 4.96 -2.39
C SER A 336 10.73 4.87 -2.51
N THR A 337 11.48 5.85 -2.03
CA THR A 337 12.95 5.87 -2.14
C THR A 337 13.61 4.65 -1.49
N LEU A 338 13.08 4.21 -0.34
CA LEU A 338 13.63 3.04 0.36
C LEU A 338 13.53 1.77 -0.48
N ASP A 339 12.47 1.60 -1.29
CA ASP A 339 12.31 0.48 -2.19
C ASP A 339 13.31 0.53 -3.36
N TYR A 340 13.47 1.69 -4.00
CA TYR A 340 14.47 1.85 -5.07
C TYR A 340 15.90 1.60 -4.58
N ALA A 341 16.27 2.19 -3.44
CA ALA A 341 17.58 1.97 -2.82
C ALA A 341 17.72 0.52 -2.33
N GLY A 342 16.68 -0.06 -1.76
CA GLY A 342 16.66 -1.44 -1.29
C GLY A 342 16.84 -2.46 -2.41
N HIS A 343 16.19 -2.26 -3.56
CA HIS A 343 16.39 -3.08 -4.74
C HIS A 343 17.84 -3.03 -5.26
N ALA A 344 18.45 -1.84 -5.26
CA ALA A 344 19.80 -1.62 -5.75
C ALA A 344 20.87 -2.16 -4.79
N PHE A 345 20.78 -1.81 -3.51
CA PHE A 345 21.85 -2.01 -2.52
C PHE A 345 21.51 -3.07 -1.46
N GLY A 346 20.25 -3.49 -1.39
CA GLY A 346 19.78 -4.50 -0.42
C GLY A 346 19.58 -3.97 1.00
N PRO A 347 18.93 -4.78 1.87
CA PRO A 347 18.53 -4.37 3.23
C PRO A 347 19.71 -4.19 4.21
N ARG A 348 20.90 -4.56 3.83
CA ARG A 348 22.13 -4.50 4.63
C ARG A 348 23.14 -3.56 3.98
N SER A 349 22.71 -2.34 3.67
CA SER A 349 23.52 -1.32 3.03
C SER A 349 23.48 0.00 3.80
N TRP A 350 24.48 0.82 3.59
CA TRP A 350 24.52 2.18 4.12
C TRP A 350 23.46 3.06 3.47
N GLU A 351 23.14 2.80 2.22
CA GLU A 351 22.14 3.53 1.45
C GLU A 351 20.76 3.37 2.09
N VAL A 352 20.32 2.15 2.40
CA VAL A 352 19.06 1.87 3.09
C VAL A 352 19.05 2.52 4.47
N GLN A 353 20.16 2.47 5.20
CA GLN A 353 20.25 3.09 6.52
C GLN A 353 20.17 4.63 6.43
N ASP A 354 20.86 5.26 5.47
CA ASP A 354 20.86 6.72 5.28
C ASP A 354 19.51 7.24 4.79
N VAL A 355 18.83 6.50 3.91
CA VAL A 355 17.45 6.81 3.50
C VAL A 355 16.53 6.89 4.71
N LEU A 356 16.60 5.91 5.63
CA LEU A 356 15.76 5.91 6.83
C LEU A 356 16.08 7.05 7.80
N VAL A 357 17.36 7.43 7.94
CA VAL A 357 17.77 8.59 8.75
C VAL A 357 17.22 9.89 8.17
N ARG A 358 17.23 10.05 6.85
CA ARG A 358 16.69 11.24 6.19
C ARG A 358 15.17 11.25 6.19
N LEU A 359 14.52 10.10 5.98
CA LEU A 359 13.07 9.97 6.10
C LEU A 359 12.58 10.33 7.51
N ASP A 360 13.35 10.00 8.56
CA ASP A 360 13.04 10.41 9.93
C ASP A 360 12.95 11.94 10.05
N GLN A 361 13.83 12.69 9.36
CA GLN A 361 13.79 14.15 9.34
C GLN A 361 12.62 14.68 8.48
N ASP A 362 12.39 14.11 7.30
CA ASP A 362 11.28 14.50 6.44
C ASP A 362 9.93 14.32 7.15
N LEU A 363 9.75 13.22 7.90
CA LEU A 363 8.56 13.00 8.73
C LEU A 363 8.48 13.96 9.93
N ALA A 364 9.61 14.41 10.49
CA ALA A 364 9.59 15.44 11.54
C ALA A 364 9.07 16.77 10.98
N ASP A 365 9.48 17.14 9.77
CA ASP A 365 9.00 18.34 9.09
C ASP A 365 7.49 18.24 8.81
N LEU A 366 7.03 17.12 8.25
CA LEU A 366 5.60 16.88 8.00
C LEU A 366 4.79 16.96 9.30
N PHE A 367 5.23 16.32 10.38
CA PHE A 367 4.49 16.35 11.66
C PHE A 367 4.49 17.72 12.30
N ARG A 368 5.56 18.49 12.18
CA ARG A 368 5.59 19.89 12.62
C ARG A 368 4.57 20.71 11.85
N HIS A 369 4.52 20.57 10.52
CA HIS A 369 3.55 21.25 9.67
C HIS A 369 2.10 20.88 10.05
N LEU A 370 1.83 19.59 10.28
CA LEU A 370 0.50 19.13 10.72
C LEU A 370 0.13 19.65 12.11
N ASP A 371 1.09 19.69 13.05
CA ASP A 371 0.87 20.24 14.38
C ASP A 371 0.49 21.73 14.32
N GLU A 372 1.11 22.50 13.41
CA GLU A 372 0.83 23.91 13.20
C GLU A 372 -0.51 24.17 12.48
N LYS A 373 -0.82 23.41 11.43
CA LYS A 373 -1.96 23.66 10.55
C LYS A 373 -3.27 23.02 11.00
N VAL A 374 -3.20 21.80 11.52
CA VAL A 374 -4.35 20.99 11.95
C VAL A 374 -4.50 21.02 13.48
N GLY A 375 -3.38 21.06 14.17
CA GLY A 375 -3.27 21.03 15.63
C GLY A 375 -2.98 19.65 16.17
N ARG A 376 -1.98 19.56 17.04
CA ARG A 376 -1.61 18.32 17.72
C ARG A 376 -2.83 17.70 18.43
N GLY A 377 -3.05 16.40 18.23
CA GLY A 377 -4.20 15.69 18.79
C GLY A 377 -5.51 15.83 17.98
N ASN A 378 -5.54 16.59 16.88
CA ASN A 378 -6.69 16.67 15.98
C ASN A 378 -6.57 15.75 14.75
N TYR A 379 -5.43 15.11 14.56
CA TYR A 379 -5.20 14.15 13.47
C TYR A 379 -4.74 12.80 14.01
N VAL A 380 -4.94 11.77 13.22
CA VAL A 380 -4.41 10.42 13.47
C VAL A 380 -3.50 10.04 12.32
N VAL A 381 -2.36 9.43 12.65
CA VAL A 381 -1.39 8.88 11.69
C VAL A 381 -1.42 7.37 11.78
N ALA A 382 -1.40 6.69 10.64
CA ALA A 382 -1.07 5.28 10.52
C ALA A 382 0.18 5.16 9.64
N LEU A 383 1.24 4.53 10.12
CA LEU A 383 2.42 4.19 9.33
C LEU A 383 2.49 2.67 9.18
N SER A 384 2.76 2.22 7.94
CA SER A 384 3.08 0.84 7.62
C SER A 384 4.03 0.77 6.41
N ALA A 385 4.32 -0.44 5.96
CA ALA A 385 4.95 -0.72 4.67
C ALA A 385 4.10 -1.71 3.89
N ASP A 386 4.24 -1.72 2.59
CA ASP A 386 3.52 -2.60 1.67
C ASP A 386 4.14 -4.00 1.56
N HIS A 387 5.45 -4.13 1.84
CA HIS A 387 6.22 -5.36 1.95
C HIS A 387 7.62 -5.08 2.55
N GLY A 388 8.36 -6.13 2.81
CA GLY A 388 9.79 -6.07 3.10
C GLY A 388 10.64 -6.40 1.87
N VAL A 389 11.82 -7.03 2.08
CA VAL A 389 12.76 -7.33 1.00
C VAL A 389 13.64 -8.53 1.33
N VAL A 390 13.92 -9.35 0.33
CA VAL A 390 14.86 -10.47 0.41
C VAL A 390 16.29 -9.90 0.61
N PRO A 391 17.09 -10.41 1.55
CA PRO A 391 18.50 -10.08 1.59
C PRO A 391 19.22 -10.52 0.30
N ILE A 392 20.20 -9.73 -0.15
CA ILE A 392 20.99 -10.06 -1.36
C ILE A 392 21.58 -11.48 -1.23
N PRO A 393 21.35 -12.38 -2.20
CA PRO A 393 21.82 -13.76 -2.09
C PRO A 393 23.33 -13.89 -1.92
N GLU A 394 24.13 -13.05 -2.56
CA GLU A 394 25.59 -13.03 -2.48
C GLU A 394 26.07 -12.68 -1.07
N ASP A 395 25.36 -11.79 -0.38
CA ASP A 395 25.66 -11.45 1.00
C ASP A 395 25.27 -12.59 1.94
N MET A 396 24.09 -13.19 1.74
CA MET A 396 23.62 -14.31 2.57
C MET A 396 24.52 -15.55 2.45
N LYS A 397 25.11 -15.83 1.30
CA LYS A 397 26.09 -16.92 1.14
C LYS A 397 27.30 -16.76 2.05
N GLN A 398 27.72 -15.53 2.37
CA GLN A 398 28.84 -15.29 3.29
C GLN A 398 28.50 -15.71 4.73
N THR A 399 27.23 -15.71 5.10
CA THR A 399 26.78 -16.20 6.41
C THR A 399 26.65 -17.72 6.46
N GLY A 400 26.87 -18.44 5.35
CA GLY A 400 26.68 -19.88 5.21
C GLY A 400 25.24 -20.29 4.91
N ALA A 401 24.35 -19.36 4.61
CA ALA A 401 22.95 -19.66 4.26
C ALA A 401 22.85 -20.33 2.87
N ASP A 402 21.85 -21.24 2.71
CA ASP A 402 21.42 -21.72 1.39
C ASP A 402 20.71 -20.58 0.65
N ALA A 403 21.45 -19.81 -0.12
CA ALA A 403 20.97 -18.65 -0.84
C ALA A 403 21.37 -18.71 -2.32
N GLY A 404 20.58 -18.10 -3.18
CA GLY A 404 20.85 -18.13 -4.62
C GLY A 404 19.85 -17.35 -5.45
N VAL A 405 19.91 -17.57 -6.76
CA VAL A 405 18.98 -16.98 -7.73
C VAL A 405 18.19 -18.09 -8.40
N LEU A 406 16.88 -17.98 -8.37
CA LEU A 406 15.95 -18.83 -9.11
C LEU A 406 15.62 -18.12 -10.43
N HIS A 407 16.26 -18.58 -11.49
CA HIS A 407 16.03 -18.01 -12.83
C HIS A 407 14.71 -18.52 -13.40
N LEU A 408 13.73 -17.64 -13.54
CA LEU A 408 12.39 -17.97 -14.06
C LEU A 408 12.41 -18.45 -15.52
N PRO A 409 13.29 -17.94 -16.41
CA PRO A 409 13.45 -18.52 -17.76
C PRO A 409 13.88 -19.99 -17.77
N ASP A 410 14.75 -20.44 -16.84
CA ASP A 410 15.11 -21.86 -16.70
C ASP A 410 13.89 -22.72 -16.30
N VAL A 411 13.04 -22.19 -15.42
CA VAL A 411 11.79 -22.87 -15.05
C VAL A 411 10.86 -23.01 -16.27
N GLN A 412 10.73 -21.97 -17.07
CA GLN A 412 9.94 -22.01 -18.31
C GLN A 412 10.47 -23.07 -19.28
N ASP A 413 11.77 -23.08 -19.54
CA ASP A 413 12.40 -24.04 -20.43
C ASP A 413 12.24 -25.49 -19.94
N ARG A 414 12.29 -25.73 -18.64
CA ARG A 414 12.05 -27.04 -18.02
C ARG A 414 10.62 -27.50 -18.23
N ILE A 415 9.64 -26.62 -18.09
CA ILE A 415 8.21 -26.93 -18.35
C ILE A 415 8.00 -27.28 -19.82
N GLU A 416 8.50 -26.45 -20.73
CA GLU A 416 8.39 -26.67 -22.17
C GLU A 416 8.97 -28.04 -22.58
N LYS A 417 10.17 -28.37 -22.07
CA LYS A 417 10.82 -29.65 -22.32
C LYS A 417 10.08 -30.83 -21.68
N ALA A 418 9.52 -30.64 -20.49
CA ALA A 418 8.75 -31.70 -19.82
C ALA A 418 7.50 -32.08 -20.59
N LEU A 419 6.94 -31.16 -21.38
CA LEU A 419 5.73 -31.37 -22.20
C LEU A 419 5.99 -31.96 -23.60
N ASP A 420 7.26 -32.08 -24.03
CA ASP A 420 7.61 -32.63 -25.37
C ASP A 420 6.95 -34.01 -25.67
N PRO A 421 6.91 -34.98 -24.74
CA PRO A 421 6.35 -36.28 -25.01
C PRO A 421 4.83 -36.29 -25.28
N TRP A 422 4.10 -35.23 -24.84
CA TRP A 422 2.63 -35.18 -24.89
C TRP A 422 2.07 -34.28 -26.00
N ASN A 423 2.91 -33.74 -26.88
CA ASN A 423 2.50 -32.89 -28.00
C ASN A 423 1.54 -31.73 -27.59
N TYR A 424 1.96 -30.97 -26.59
CA TYR A 424 1.30 -29.72 -26.23
C TYR A 424 1.66 -28.59 -27.19
N PRO A 425 0.82 -27.54 -27.33
CA PRO A 425 1.17 -26.35 -28.11
C PRO A 425 2.47 -25.71 -27.60
N LYS A 426 3.23 -25.05 -28.46
CA LYS A 426 4.44 -24.31 -28.09
C LYS A 426 4.31 -22.83 -28.50
N PRO A 427 4.61 -21.89 -27.59
CA PRO A 427 4.93 -22.13 -26.19
C PRO A 427 3.70 -22.61 -25.40
N ALA A 428 3.89 -23.56 -24.48
CA ALA A 428 2.84 -24.00 -23.57
C ALA A 428 2.66 -23.00 -22.42
N VAL A 429 3.75 -22.37 -21.98
CA VAL A 429 3.74 -21.29 -20.97
C VAL A 429 3.56 -19.96 -21.66
N ALA A 430 2.48 -19.25 -21.33
CA ALA A 430 2.24 -17.89 -21.82
C ALA A 430 3.13 -16.87 -21.10
N ARG A 431 3.24 -17.00 -19.77
CA ARG A 431 4.04 -16.10 -18.94
C ARG A 431 4.40 -16.75 -17.60
N ILE A 432 5.58 -16.43 -17.07
CA ILE A 432 5.90 -16.51 -15.66
C ILE A 432 6.08 -15.10 -15.14
N ASN A 433 5.39 -14.76 -14.06
CA ASN A 433 5.45 -13.45 -13.41
C ASN A 433 5.62 -13.64 -11.90
N GLY A 434 6.81 -13.34 -11.37
CA GLY A 434 7.13 -13.66 -9.99
C GLY A 434 6.91 -15.13 -9.68
N SER A 435 6.10 -15.43 -8.69
CA SER A 435 5.74 -16.79 -8.28
C SER A 435 4.69 -17.47 -9.16
N GLU A 436 4.06 -16.76 -10.09
CA GLU A 436 2.89 -17.23 -10.85
C GLU A 436 3.23 -17.69 -12.27
N ILE A 437 2.75 -18.86 -12.64
CA ILE A 437 2.87 -19.44 -13.98
C ILE A 437 1.51 -19.42 -14.66
N TYR A 438 1.44 -18.80 -15.82
CA TYR A 438 0.27 -18.74 -16.70
C TYR A 438 0.53 -19.57 -17.95
N PHE A 439 -0.34 -20.55 -18.22
CA PHE A 439 -0.26 -21.34 -19.44
C PHE A 439 -1.00 -20.67 -20.60
N ALA A 440 -0.59 -21.03 -21.82
CA ALA A 440 -1.29 -20.62 -23.03
C ALA A 440 -2.74 -21.14 -23.00
N LYS A 441 -3.62 -20.45 -23.72
CA LYS A 441 -5.07 -20.73 -23.71
C LYS A 441 -5.38 -22.20 -23.96
N GLY A 442 -6.11 -22.83 -23.06
CA GLY A 442 -6.54 -24.23 -23.12
C GLY A 442 -5.47 -25.26 -22.69
N VAL A 443 -4.20 -24.87 -22.52
CA VAL A 443 -3.12 -25.76 -22.10
C VAL A 443 -3.37 -26.27 -20.67
N TYR A 444 -3.65 -25.37 -19.73
CA TYR A 444 -3.88 -25.75 -18.34
C TYR A 444 -5.12 -26.62 -18.17
N ASP A 445 -6.21 -26.36 -18.92
CA ASP A 445 -7.42 -27.18 -18.88
C ASP A 445 -7.14 -28.62 -19.36
N ARG A 446 -6.29 -28.79 -20.36
CA ARG A 446 -5.83 -30.10 -20.79
C ARG A 446 -4.94 -30.76 -19.73
N LEU A 447 -3.99 -30.00 -19.11
CA LEU A 447 -3.11 -30.50 -18.05
C LEU A 447 -3.88 -31.02 -16.85
N LYS A 448 -4.97 -30.36 -16.43
CA LYS A 448 -5.84 -30.84 -15.35
C LYS A 448 -6.40 -32.25 -15.59
N SER A 449 -6.60 -32.62 -16.84
CA SER A 449 -7.14 -33.91 -17.25
C SER A 449 -6.06 -34.94 -17.64
N ASP A 450 -4.79 -34.53 -17.67
CA ASP A 450 -3.63 -35.34 -18.10
C ASP A 450 -2.65 -35.47 -16.92
N ALA A 451 -2.96 -36.35 -15.97
CA ALA A 451 -2.17 -36.53 -14.77
C ALA A 451 -0.69 -36.87 -15.04
N PRO A 452 -0.30 -37.72 -16.03
CA PRO A 452 1.09 -37.94 -16.36
C PRO A 452 1.83 -36.67 -16.81
N ALA A 453 1.23 -35.85 -17.69
CA ALA A 453 1.82 -34.58 -18.15
C ALA A 453 1.91 -33.57 -17.01
N MET A 454 0.86 -33.42 -16.19
CA MET A 454 0.86 -32.54 -15.01
C MET A 454 1.98 -32.95 -14.04
N ASN A 455 2.13 -34.24 -13.73
CA ASN A 455 3.19 -34.73 -12.85
C ASN A 455 4.59 -34.44 -13.41
N ALA A 456 4.77 -34.55 -14.74
CA ALA A 456 6.03 -34.21 -15.38
C ALA A 456 6.35 -32.70 -15.24
N VAL A 457 5.36 -31.82 -15.44
CA VAL A 457 5.50 -30.38 -15.24
C VAL A 457 5.85 -30.06 -13.79
N LEU A 458 5.11 -30.58 -12.81
CA LEU A 458 5.38 -30.36 -11.39
C LEU A 458 6.77 -30.87 -10.97
N ALA A 459 7.20 -32.01 -11.50
CA ALA A 459 8.54 -32.56 -11.24
C ALA A 459 9.64 -31.68 -11.87
N ALA A 460 9.41 -31.15 -13.08
CA ALA A 460 10.35 -30.25 -13.75
C ALA A 460 10.56 -28.94 -12.98
N ILE A 461 9.46 -28.33 -12.45
CA ILE A 461 9.53 -27.13 -11.62
C ILE A 461 10.24 -27.44 -10.31
N LYS A 462 9.86 -28.50 -9.58
CA LYS A 462 10.49 -28.91 -8.31
C LYS A 462 11.97 -29.24 -8.48
N GLY A 463 12.40 -29.68 -9.65
CA GLY A 463 13.79 -29.95 -9.96
C GLY A 463 14.64 -28.73 -10.27
N ALA A 464 14.06 -27.52 -10.36
CA ALA A 464 14.81 -26.29 -10.53
C ALA A 464 15.48 -25.88 -9.20
N ALA A 465 16.71 -25.40 -9.30
CA ALA A 465 17.44 -24.92 -8.12
C ALA A 465 16.69 -23.75 -7.50
N GLY A 466 16.53 -23.76 -6.17
CA GLY A 466 15.87 -22.66 -5.45
C GLY A 466 14.36 -22.81 -5.27
N VAL A 467 13.73 -23.84 -5.84
CA VAL A 467 12.32 -24.13 -5.61
C VAL A 467 12.12 -24.91 -4.31
N ALA A 468 11.33 -24.38 -3.39
CA ALA A 468 10.91 -25.06 -2.16
C ALA A 468 9.59 -25.82 -2.34
N GLY A 469 8.68 -25.29 -3.17
CA GLY A 469 7.37 -25.89 -3.37
C GLY A 469 6.70 -25.41 -4.65
N VAL A 470 5.67 -26.17 -5.02
CA VAL A 470 4.80 -25.81 -6.17
C VAL A 470 3.36 -26.17 -5.76
N TYR A 471 2.43 -25.25 -6.03
CA TYR A 471 0.99 -25.44 -5.83
C TYR A 471 0.25 -25.24 -7.14
N ARG A 472 -0.85 -25.99 -7.32
CA ARG A 472 -1.81 -25.74 -8.39
C ARG A 472 -2.89 -24.77 -7.89
N ALA A 473 -3.53 -24.04 -8.78
CA ALA A 473 -4.64 -23.17 -8.44
C ALA A 473 -5.75 -23.90 -7.65
N GLU A 474 -6.07 -25.14 -8.03
CA GLU A 474 -7.06 -25.98 -7.34
C GLU A 474 -6.66 -26.30 -5.89
N ASP A 475 -5.36 -26.50 -5.63
CA ASP A 475 -4.85 -26.80 -4.31
C ASP A 475 -5.03 -25.62 -3.34
N LEU A 476 -5.23 -24.39 -3.85
CA LEU A 476 -5.41 -23.18 -3.05
C LEU A 476 -6.88 -22.92 -2.72
N ILE A 477 -7.80 -23.38 -3.54
CA ILE A 477 -9.26 -23.20 -3.36
C ILE A 477 -9.79 -24.18 -2.31
N ASP A 478 -9.39 -25.45 -2.40
CA ASP A 478 -9.84 -26.49 -1.50
C ASP A 478 -9.22 -26.32 -0.11
N ARG A 479 -10.04 -26.48 0.95
CA ARG A 479 -9.57 -26.46 2.34
C ARG A 479 -9.16 -27.88 2.75
N PRO A 480 -7.87 -28.24 2.71
CA PRO A 480 -7.43 -29.55 3.15
C PRO A 480 -7.56 -29.69 4.67
N SER A 481 -7.59 -30.93 5.13
CA SER A 481 -7.63 -31.29 6.55
C SER A 481 -6.30 -31.01 7.28
N THR A 482 -5.21 -30.69 6.56
CA THR A 482 -3.89 -30.41 7.12
C THR A 482 -3.53 -28.95 6.95
N HIS A 483 -3.15 -28.28 8.03
CA HIS A 483 -2.62 -26.93 8.01
C HIS A 483 -1.21 -26.90 7.39
N SER A 484 -1.01 -26.02 6.41
CA SER A 484 0.28 -25.72 5.82
C SER A 484 0.43 -24.20 5.70
N PRO A 485 1.29 -23.55 6.50
CA PRO A 485 1.44 -22.09 6.48
C PRO A 485 1.75 -21.53 5.08
N LEU A 486 2.63 -22.19 4.33
CA LEU A 486 2.94 -21.76 2.95
C LEU A 486 1.74 -21.84 2.02
N ARG A 487 0.95 -22.93 2.11
CA ARG A 487 -0.27 -23.04 1.32
C ARG A 487 -1.31 -21.99 1.71
N GLU A 488 -1.47 -21.74 2.99
CA GLU A 488 -2.38 -20.72 3.50
C GLU A 488 -1.97 -19.32 3.02
N ALA A 489 -0.67 -19.02 3.03
CA ALA A 489 -0.14 -17.77 2.49
C ALA A 489 -0.37 -17.62 0.97
N MET A 490 -0.19 -18.71 0.21
CA MET A 490 -0.51 -18.70 -1.22
C MET A 490 -2.01 -18.52 -1.45
N ALA A 491 -2.87 -19.21 -0.68
CA ALA A 491 -4.34 -19.13 -0.81
C ALA A 491 -4.89 -17.75 -0.45
N ALA A 492 -4.33 -17.05 0.55
CA ALA A 492 -4.72 -15.70 0.92
C ALA A 492 -4.40 -14.66 -0.18
N GLY A 493 -3.42 -14.96 -1.04
CA GLY A 493 -3.07 -14.18 -2.22
C GLY A 493 -3.85 -14.52 -3.49
N TYR A 494 -4.59 -15.63 -3.51
CA TYR A 494 -5.18 -16.18 -4.73
C TYR A 494 -6.53 -15.54 -5.09
N TYR A 495 -6.63 -15.01 -6.30
CA TYR A 495 -7.87 -14.50 -6.90
C TYR A 495 -8.07 -15.14 -8.27
N ALA A 496 -9.08 -16.00 -8.43
CA ALA A 496 -9.24 -16.94 -9.54
C ALA A 496 -9.22 -16.32 -10.93
N GLN A 497 -9.73 -15.09 -11.08
CA GLN A 497 -9.80 -14.40 -12.38
C GLN A 497 -8.45 -13.83 -12.85
N ARG A 498 -7.48 -13.65 -11.94
CA ARG A 498 -6.22 -12.93 -12.22
C ARG A 498 -4.97 -13.76 -11.94
N SER A 499 -4.98 -14.52 -10.87
CA SER A 499 -3.82 -15.33 -10.46
C SER A 499 -3.48 -16.43 -11.46
N GLY A 500 -2.22 -16.90 -11.38
CA GLY A 500 -1.67 -17.95 -12.23
C GLY A 500 -2.34 -19.31 -12.10
N ASP A 501 -1.94 -20.22 -12.96
CA ASP A 501 -2.42 -21.61 -12.96
C ASP A 501 -1.60 -22.50 -12.01
N LEU A 502 -0.27 -22.22 -11.92
CA LEU A 502 0.65 -22.84 -10.96
C LEU A 502 1.41 -21.75 -10.20
N PHE A 503 1.85 -22.10 -9.00
CA PHE A 503 2.55 -21.19 -8.08
C PHE A 503 3.85 -21.80 -7.60
N ILE A 504 4.94 -21.06 -7.75
CA ILE A 504 6.27 -21.44 -7.26
C ILE A 504 6.47 -20.82 -5.88
N VAL A 505 6.96 -21.58 -4.94
CA VAL A 505 7.51 -21.07 -3.69
C VAL A 505 9.03 -21.15 -3.77
N PRO A 506 9.75 -20.02 -3.77
CA PRO A 506 11.20 -20.05 -3.70
C PRO A 506 11.66 -20.51 -2.32
N LYS A 507 12.85 -21.07 -2.19
CA LYS A 507 13.50 -21.27 -0.90
C LYS A 507 13.77 -19.92 -0.23
N ALA A 508 13.87 -19.91 1.09
CA ALA A 508 14.31 -18.73 1.82
C ALA A 508 15.68 -18.26 1.29
N TYR A 509 15.84 -16.92 1.15
CA TYR A 509 17.04 -16.27 0.61
C TYR A 509 17.36 -16.57 -0.87
N TRP A 510 16.39 -17.14 -1.60
CA TRP A 510 16.49 -17.32 -3.03
C TRP A 510 15.68 -16.24 -3.76
N LEU A 511 16.39 -15.39 -4.52
CA LEU A 511 15.80 -14.33 -5.32
C LEU A 511 15.19 -14.91 -6.59
N MET A 512 13.91 -14.64 -6.86
CA MET A 512 13.29 -14.91 -8.16
C MET A 512 13.72 -13.85 -9.16
N ASP A 513 14.28 -14.25 -10.28
CA ASP A 513 14.81 -13.33 -11.31
C ASP A 513 14.36 -13.75 -12.71
N SER A 514 13.80 -12.79 -13.45
CA SER A 514 13.40 -12.97 -14.85
C SER A 514 14.53 -12.74 -15.84
N THR A 515 15.72 -12.35 -15.39
CA THR A 515 16.91 -12.21 -16.24
C THR A 515 17.41 -13.58 -16.68
N PRO A 516 17.68 -13.81 -17.97
CA PRO A 516 18.25 -15.06 -18.44
C PRO A 516 19.61 -15.36 -17.80
N ILE A 517 19.91 -16.63 -17.62
CA ILE A 517 21.20 -17.09 -17.06
C ILE A 517 22.35 -16.52 -17.91
N GLY A 518 23.34 -15.96 -17.23
CA GLY A 518 24.54 -15.38 -17.87
C GLY A 518 24.41 -13.92 -18.30
N GLN A 519 23.25 -13.30 -18.06
CA GLN A 519 23.07 -11.86 -18.21
C GLN A 519 23.16 -11.17 -16.82
N THR A 520 23.48 -9.87 -16.83
CA THR A 520 23.52 -9.05 -15.60
C THR A 520 22.09 -8.79 -15.12
N ARG A 521 21.85 -9.00 -13.83
CA ARG A 521 20.58 -8.64 -13.19
C ARG A 521 20.39 -7.13 -13.23
N HIS A 522 19.13 -6.72 -13.26
CA HIS A 522 18.75 -5.31 -13.18
C HIS A 522 18.75 -4.77 -11.75
N TYR A 523 18.63 -5.67 -10.76
CA TYR A 523 18.54 -5.33 -9.32
C TYR A 523 19.40 -6.28 -8.49
N GLY A 524 19.91 -5.79 -7.36
CA GLY A 524 20.63 -6.60 -6.39
C GLY A 524 19.70 -7.59 -5.68
N THR A 525 18.47 -7.16 -5.38
CA THR A 525 17.47 -7.97 -4.71
C THR A 525 16.03 -7.57 -5.07
N GLY A 526 15.04 -8.27 -4.47
CA GLY A 526 13.61 -8.08 -4.70
C GLY A 526 12.77 -8.60 -3.54
N HIS A 527 11.49 -8.80 -3.79
CA HIS A 527 10.46 -9.22 -2.82
C HIS A 527 9.40 -10.08 -3.52
N GLY A 528 8.27 -10.34 -2.89
CA GLY A 528 7.20 -11.17 -3.47
C GLY A 528 7.25 -12.62 -3.02
N THR A 529 7.68 -12.87 -1.78
CA THR A 529 7.82 -14.23 -1.23
C THR A 529 7.04 -14.40 0.08
N PRO A 530 6.71 -15.65 0.48
CA PRO A 530 6.01 -15.92 1.75
C PRO A 530 6.94 -15.96 2.98
N TRP A 531 8.08 -15.31 2.91
CA TRP A 531 9.07 -15.38 4.00
C TRP A 531 9.02 -14.12 4.87
N GLU A 532 9.41 -14.30 6.14
CA GLU A 532 9.34 -13.24 7.17
C GLU A 532 9.96 -11.91 6.75
N TYR A 533 11.07 -11.95 6.01
CA TYR A 533 11.75 -10.72 5.58
C TYR A 533 10.94 -9.90 4.55
N ASP A 534 9.95 -10.50 3.88
CA ASP A 534 9.02 -9.83 2.97
C ASP A 534 7.67 -9.53 3.65
N GLN A 535 7.23 -10.40 4.58
CA GLN A 535 5.92 -10.32 5.22
C GLN A 535 5.89 -9.41 6.43
N HIS A 536 6.98 -9.37 7.26
CA HIS A 536 7.01 -8.57 8.48
C HIS A 536 7.34 -7.11 8.19
N VAL A 537 6.38 -6.24 8.48
CA VAL A 537 6.43 -4.80 8.26
C VAL A 537 6.03 -4.04 9.51
N PRO A 538 6.44 -2.77 9.69
CA PRO A 538 5.99 -1.99 10.82
C PRO A 538 4.49 -1.65 10.70
N VAL A 539 3.78 -1.61 11.84
CA VAL A 539 2.48 -0.95 11.97
C VAL A 539 2.53 -0.09 13.21
N ILE A 540 2.37 1.22 13.02
CA ILE A 540 2.38 2.21 14.10
C ILE A 540 1.20 3.16 13.90
N LEU A 541 0.38 3.33 14.94
CA LEU A 541 -0.71 4.31 14.98
C LEU A 541 -0.36 5.41 15.97
N MET A 542 -0.60 6.70 15.65
CA MET A 542 -0.29 7.82 16.54
C MET A 542 -1.34 8.92 16.45
N GLY A 543 -1.61 9.60 17.55
CA GLY A 543 -2.42 10.82 17.58
C GLY A 543 -3.84 10.60 18.08
N TYR A 544 -4.84 11.20 17.40
CA TYR A 544 -6.22 11.23 17.86
C TYR A 544 -6.77 9.84 18.17
N GLY A 545 -7.23 9.65 19.40
CA GLY A 545 -7.89 8.41 19.85
C GLY A 545 -6.98 7.19 20.00
N ILE A 546 -5.67 7.36 19.85
CA ILE A 546 -4.68 6.29 20.00
C ILE A 546 -4.11 6.28 21.41
N LYS A 547 -3.95 5.11 21.98
CA LYS A 547 -3.29 4.83 23.25
C LYS A 547 -1.86 4.37 22.96
N PRO A 548 -0.84 5.19 23.27
CA PRO A 548 0.56 4.82 23.06
C PRO A 548 0.97 3.55 23.81
N GLY A 549 1.92 2.83 23.25
CA GLY A 549 2.53 1.65 23.86
C GLY A 549 3.02 0.63 22.82
N GLU A 550 3.75 -0.37 23.30
CA GLU A 550 4.13 -1.55 22.50
C GLU A 550 3.07 -2.63 22.62
N TYR A 551 2.66 -3.18 21.48
CA TYR A 551 1.65 -4.25 21.37
C TYR A 551 2.28 -5.47 20.70
N ARG A 552 2.13 -6.65 21.33
CA ARG A 552 2.77 -7.91 20.90
C ARG A 552 1.78 -8.96 20.42
N GLY A 553 0.53 -8.59 20.18
CA GLY A 553 -0.43 -9.47 19.52
C GLY A 553 -0.19 -9.50 18.02
N GLY A 554 -0.24 -10.66 17.39
CA GLY A 554 -0.14 -10.79 15.94
C GLY A 554 -1.26 -10.00 15.24
N ILE A 555 -0.88 -9.15 14.31
CA ILE A 555 -1.77 -8.32 13.50
C ILE A 555 -1.35 -8.34 12.03
N THR A 556 -2.16 -7.74 11.17
CA THR A 556 -1.84 -7.53 9.76
C THR A 556 -2.04 -6.06 9.38
N PRO A 557 -1.33 -5.53 8.39
CA PRO A 557 -1.60 -4.18 7.86
C PRO A 557 -3.04 -3.95 7.38
N ALA A 558 -3.80 -5.02 7.08
CA ALA A 558 -5.23 -4.94 6.81
C ALA A 558 -6.06 -4.41 8.00
N ASP A 559 -5.54 -4.50 9.23
CA ASP A 559 -6.21 -4.00 10.44
C ASP A 559 -6.24 -2.47 10.53
N ILE A 560 -5.44 -1.77 9.71
CA ILE A 560 -5.34 -0.30 9.69
C ILE A 560 -6.67 0.32 9.26
N ALA A 561 -7.22 -0.06 8.10
CA ALA A 561 -8.43 0.55 7.55
C ALA A 561 -9.65 0.42 8.48
N PRO A 562 -10.02 -0.75 9.03
CA PRO A 562 -11.14 -0.86 9.96
C PRO A 562 -10.88 -0.13 11.30
N THR A 563 -9.62 -0.02 11.74
CA THR A 563 -9.27 0.75 12.95
C THR A 563 -9.48 2.25 12.71
N LEU A 564 -9.02 2.80 11.59
CA LEU A 564 -9.26 4.18 11.20
C LEU A 564 -10.75 4.47 11.00
N ALA A 565 -11.50 3.52 10.42
CA ALA A 565 -12.95 3.62 10.25
C ALA A 565 -13.66 3.74 11.60
N SER A 566 -13.25 2.94 12.58
CA SER A 566 -13.77 3.00 13.94
C SER A 566 -13.52 4.38 14.59
N LEU A 567 -12.31 4.95 14.44
CA LEU A 567 -11.97 6.28 14.95
C LEU A 567 -12.78 7.41 14.27
N CYS A 568 -13.07 7.25 12.98
CA CYS A 568 -13.86 8.20 12.21
C CYS A 568 -15.38 8.01 12.39
N GLY A 569 -15.81 6.95 13.06
CA GLY A 569 -17.23 6.61 13.21
C GLY A 569 -17.92 6.33 11.89
N ILE A 570 -17.21 5.76 10.93
CA ILE A 570 -17.74 5.25 9.66
C ILE A 570 -17.81 3.72 9.69
N THR A 571 -18.62 3.15 8.83
CA THR A 571 -18.82 1.70 8.74
C THR A 571 -18.20 1.18 7.44
N MET A 572 -17.35 0.18 7.54
CA MET A 572 -16.87 -0.57 6.38
C MET A 572 -17.64 -1.89 6.28
N ALA A 573 -17.86 -2.38 5.07
CA ALA A 573 -18.31 -3.76 4.87
C ALA A 573 -17.32 -4.72 5.54
N PRO A 574 -17.72 -5.94 5.92
CA PRO A 574 -16.77 -6.92 6.48
C PRO A 574 -15.53 -7.05 5.61
N ARG A 575 -14.36 -6.99 6.23
CA ARG A 575 -13.03 -7.11 5.64
C ARG A 575 -12.25 -8.23 6.31
N ASP A 576 -11.07 -8.55 5.79
CA ASP A 576 -10.18 -9.54 6.39
C ASP A 576 -9.50 -9.01 7.66
N GLY A 577 -9.26 -7.68 7.72
CA GLY A 577 -8.70 -6.99 8.88
C GLY A 577 -9.75 -6.74 9.99
N ARG A 578 -9.26 -6.54 11.21
CA ARG A 578 -10.05 -6.24 12.40
C ARG A 578 -9.75 -4.85 12.95
N VAL A 579 -10.60 -4.37 13.84
CA VAL A 579 -10.30 -3.15 14.63
C VAL A 579 -9.28 -3.49 15.73
N LEU A 580 -8.21 -2.71 15.82
CA LEU A 580 -7.17 -2.80 16.85
C LEU A 580 -7.65 -2.10 18.15
N GLY A 581 -8.73 -2.63 18.73
CA GLY A 581 -9.42 -2.02 19.89
C GLY A 581 -8.52 -1.86 21.11
N GLU A 582 -7.48 -2.71 21.24
CA GLU A 582 -6.48 -2.66 22.32
C GLU A 582 -5.66 -1.36 22.33
N ALA A 583 -5.48 -0.74 21.17
CA ALA A 583 -4.75 0.52 20.99
C ALA A 583 -5.66 1.76 20.94
N LEU A 584 -6.97 1.59 21.07
CA LEU A 584 -7.90 2.72 21.06
C LEU A 584 -8.07 3.28 22.48
N ALA A 585 -7.96 4.60 22.62
CA ALA A 585 -8.31 5.28 23.84
C ALA A 585 -9.85 5.21 24.06
N PRO A 586 -10.32 5.09 25.32
CA PRO A 586 -11.74 5.16 25.58
C PRO A 586 -12.29 6.50 25.05
N MET A 587 -13.23 6.43 24.10
CA MET A 587 -13.96 7.64 23.70
C MET A 587 -14.75 8.13 24.90
N LEU A 588 -14.39 9.32 25.41
CA LEU A 588 -15.15 9.98 26.44
C LEU A 588 -16.55 10.29 25.87
N THR A 589 -17.49 9.37 26.07
CA THR A 589 -18.90 9.73 25.98
C THR A 589 -19.10 10.85 26.99
N SER A 590 -19.58 12.01 26.55
CA SER A 590 -19.95 13.11 27.46
C SER A 590 -21.14 12.67 28.31
N ALA A 591 -20.87 11.82 29.31
CA ALA A 591 -21.80 11.41 30.31
C ALA A 591 -21.65 12.37 31.48
N THR A 592 -22.63 13.26 31.57
CA THR A 592 -23.17 13.82 32.82
C THR A 592 -22.14 14.22 33.88
N LYS A 593 -21.93 15.51 34.01
CA LYS A 593 -21.47 16.11 35.29
C LYS A 593 -22.46 15.72 36.37
N THR A 594 -22.25 14.58 37.01
CA THR A 594 -22.89 14.26 38.26
C THR A 594 -22.11 15.05 39.35
N SER A 595 -22.74 16.10 39.82
CA SER A 595 -22.32 16.86 40.95
C SER A 595 -22.23 15.95 42.19
N THR A 596 -21.05 15.43 42.50
CA THR A 596 -20.81 14.81 43.80
C THR A 596 -20.52 15.93 44.80
N LYS A 597 -21.52 16.23 45.63
CA LYS A 597 -21.34 16.97 46.87
C LYS A 597 -20.31 16.24 47.72
N LYS A 598 -19.27 16.96 48.12
CA LYS A 598 -18.28 16.56 49.11
C LYS A 598 -18.95 16.06 50.40
N ALA A 599 -18.70 14.79 50.72
CA ALA A 599 -18.73 14.34 52.11
C ALA A 599 -17.27 14.27 52.58
N VAL A 600 -16.92 15.13 53.52
CA VAL A 600 -15.65 15.10 54.27
C VAL A 600 -15.77 14.01 55.33
N SER A 601 -14.94 12.96 55.22
CA SER A 601 -14.63 12.08 56.34
C SER A 601 -13.14 11.86 56.38
N SER A 602 -12.57 12.28 57.50
CA SER A 602 -11.18 12.09 57.91
C SER A 602 -10.93 10.63 58.29
N ASP A 603 -9.96 9.97 57.66
CA ASP A 603 -9.17 8.98 58.41
C ASP A 603 -7.74 8.92 57.87
N LYS A 604 -6.80 9.04 58.80
CA LYS A 604 -5.35 8.96 58.59
C LYS A 604 -4.91 7.52 58.81
N SER A 605 -4.17 6.99 57.90
CA SER A 605 -3.04 6.07 58.09
C SER A 605 -3.03 4.92 57.07
N LYS A 606 -2.09 4.98 56.13
CA LYS A 606 -1.11 3.93 55.85
C LYS A 606 -0.22 4.35 54.68
N ILE A 607 1.02 4.58 55.02
CA ILE A 607 2.14 4.78 54.10
C ILE A 607 2.39 3.47 53.37
N LEU A 608 2.30 3.46 52.03
CA LEU A 608 2.83 2.40 51.16
C LEU A 608 4.00 2.93 50.35
N LYS A 609 5.08 2.15 50.39
CA LYS A 609 6.43 2.43 49.90
C LYS A 609 6.44 2.56 48.37
N SER A 610 7.33 3.46 47.89
CA SER A 610 7.66 3.73 46.47
C SER A 610 8.14 2.51 45.69
N PRO A 611 7.95 2.49 44.34
CA PRO A 611 8.46 1.41 43.49
C PRO A 611 9.99 1.48 43.32
N GLN A 612 10.61 0.32 43.25
CA GLN A 612 12.05 0.11 43.09
C GLN A 612 12.50 0.41 41.64
N THR A 613 13.73 0.89 41.50
CA THR A 613 14.39 1.23 40.22
C THR A 613 14.82 0.01 39.42
N PRO A 614 15.01 0.12 38.11
CA PRO A 614 15.33 -0.99 37.21
C PRO A 614 16.61 -1.78 37.51
N GLU A 615 17.56 -1.19 38.22
CA GLU A 615 18.82 -1.86 38.59
C GLU A 615 18.67 -3.00 39.61
N GLN A 616 17.60 -3.02 40.38
CA GLN A 616 17.34 -4.08 41.35
C GLN A 616 16.69 -5.34 40.77
N TYR A 617 16.21 -5.26 39.51
CA TYR A 617 15.61 -6.41 38.82
C TYR A 617 16.67 -7.32 38.19
N PHE A 618 17.80 -6.76 37.77
CA PHE A 618 18.89 -7.54 37.14
C PHE A 618 19.74 -8.35 38.11
N HIS A 619 19.77 -7.99 39.40
CA HIS A 619 20.54 -8.77 40.38
C HIS A 619 19.84 -10.06 40.82
N LYS A 620 18.51 -10.11 40.76
CA LYS A 620 17.75 -11.30 41.21
C LYS A 620 17.69 -12.43 40.18
N GLN A 621 17.91 -12.15 38.89
CA GLN A 621 17.95 -13.20 37.85
C GLN A 621 19.32 -13.90 37.74
N LYS A 622 20.38 -13.30 38.25
CA LYS A 622 21.70 -13.96 38.26
C LYS A 622 21.85 -15.04 39.37
N GLU A 623 21.07 -14.95 40.40
CA GLU A 623 21.12 -15.96 41.50
C GLU A 623 20.21 -17.18 41.26
N GLN A 624 19.26 -17.14 40.32
CA GLN A 624 18.36 -18.25 40.00
C GLN A 624 18.88 -19.19 38.90
N ASN A 625 19.98 -18.86 38.22
CA ASN A 625 20.59 -19.70 37.19
C ASN A 625 21.89 -20.37 37.61
N GLN A 626 22.16 -20.46 38.91
CA GLN A 626 23.33 -21.17 39.47
C GLN A 626 22.97 -22.23 40.52
N ASN A 627 21.76 -22.81 40.47
CA ASN A 627 21.44 -24.04 41.20
C ASN A 627 20.78 -25.08 40.31
#